data_312626f871b72d1dae15fc4f8f7a80f2
#
_entry.id   312626f871b72d1dae15fc4f8f7a80f2
#
_cell.length_a   1.000
_cell.length_b   1.000
_cell.length_c   1.000
_cell.angle_alpha   90.00
_cell.angle_beta   90.00
_cell.angle_gamma   90.00
#
_symmetry.space_group_name_H-M   'P 1'
#
loop_
_entity.id
_entity.type
_entity.pdbx_description
1 polymer ?
#
loop_
_entity_poly.entity_id
_entity_poly.type
_entity_poly.pdbx_seq_one_letter_code
_entity_poly.pdbx_strand_id
1 'polypeptide(L)'
;MNEPVRSLATVPDLTEYGITGATDILYNPSFEQLFDEETADGLEGYERGVLTSTGAIAVDTGKFTGRSPKDKYIVKDDVTRDTLWWASDTANNDNKSIDQAVWNDLRSTVVNQLSGKRLFVVDTFCGANKDTRIAVRFVMEVAWQAHFVTNMFVRPSEEELADYTPDFVVLNGAKTVNADWQKHGLNSENFVAFNLTEKMQLIGGSWYGGEMKKGMFGLMNYLLPLRGIASMHCSANVGEDGDTAIFLACLVLVKQRFPLIASDVLLVTMSMVGMMMACLTLRVVVMPKP
;
A
#
# COMPACT_ATOMS: atom_id res chain seq x y z
N MET A 1 14.42 3.12 -34.41
CA MET A 1 13.41 3.97 -33.73
C MET A 1 12.21 3.05 -33.51
N ASN A 2 12.13 2.47 -32.32
CA ASN A 2 10.97 1.67 -31.93
C ASN A 2 9.91 2.65 -31.42
N GLU A 3 8.76 2.71 -32.07
CA GLU A 3 7.60 3.42 -31.53
C GLU A 3 7.25 2.79 -30.17
N PRO A 4 6.88 3.63 -29.16
CA PRO A 4 6.41 3.09 -27.89
C PRO A 4 5.12 2.31 -28.19
N VAL A 5 5.13 1.02 -27.88
CA VAL A 5 3.94 0.17 -27.90
C VAL A 5 2.93 0.79 -26.93
N ARG A 6 1.86 1.37 -27.46
CA ARG A 6 0.74 1.86 -26.64
C ARG A 6 0.15 0.64 -25.93
N SER A 7 0.22 0.64 -24.59
CA SER A 7 -0.50 -0.31 -23.76
C SER A 7 -1.96 -0.41 -24.21
N LEU A 8 -2.43 -1.63 -24.45
CA LEU A 8 -3.83 -1.92 -24.78
C LEU A 8 -4.76 -1.75 -23.56
N ALA A 9 -4.21 -1.47 -22.39
CA ALA A 9 -4.96 -1.30 -21.16
C ALA A 9 -5.80 -0.01 -21.22
N THR A 10 -7.09 -0.18 -21.01
CA THR A 10 -8.04 0.95 -20.99
C THR A 10 -7.90 1.72 -19.69
N VAL A 11 -7.85 3.04 -19.76
CA VAL A 11 -7.89 3.92 -18.59
C VAL A 11 -9.16 3.62 -17.78
N PRO A 12 -9.04 3.31 -16.47
CA PRO A 12 -10.20 2.91 -15.67
C PRO A 12 -11.18 4.07 -15.49
N ASP A 13 -12.47 3.74 -15.43
CA ASP A 13 -13.51 4.69 -15.05
C ASP A 13 -13.51 4.90 -13.54
N LEU A 14 -13.13 6.10 -13.10
CA LEU A 14 -13.06 6.44 -11.69
C LEU A 14 -14.42 6.86 -11.10
N THR A 15 -15.45 7.01 -11.93
CA THR A 15 -16.80 7.37 -11.47
C THR A 15 -17.43 6.27 -10.60
N GLU A 16 -17.01 5.02 -10.78
CA GLU A 16 -17.38 3.91 -9.90
C GLU A 16 -16.96 4.12 -8.44
N TYR A 17 -15.88 4.88 -8.22
CA TYR A 17 -15.42 5.27 -6.86
C TYR A 17 -16.01 6.60 -6.39
N GLY A 18 -16.82 7.26 -7.24
CA GLY A 18 -17.42 8.57 -7.00
C GLY A 18 -16.54 9.75 -7.46
N ILE A 19 -15.37 9.51 -8.02
CA ILE A 19 -14.45 10.56 -8.50
C ILE A 19 -14.94 11.02 -9.88
N THR A 20 -15.19 12.33 -10.03
CA THR A 20 -15.72 12.92 -11.25
C THR A 20 -14.86 14.05 -11.76
N GLY A 21 -14.93 14.31 -13.07
CA GLY A 21 -14.29 15.49 -13.69
C GLY A 21 -12.77 15.48 -13.62
N ALA A 22 -12.11 14.31 -13.51
CA ALA A 22 -10.66 14.23 -13.60
C ALA A 22 -10.18 14.91 -14.90
N THR A 23 -9.24 15.83 -14.76
CA THR A 23 -8.76 16.64 -15.91
C THR A 23 -7.80 15.87 -16.79
N ASP A 24 -7.08 14.92 -16.21
CA ASP A 24 -6.15 14.02 -16.87
C ASP A 24 -5.90 12.82 -15.97
N ILE A 25 -5.70 11.63 -16.54
CA ILE A 25 -5.39 10.39 -15.81
C ILE A 25 -4.14 9.76 -16.41
N LEU A 26 -3.05 9.78 -15.65
CA LEU A 26 -1.86 9.01 -15.97
C LEU A 26 -2.04 7.60 -15.42
N TYR A 27 -2.36 6.66 -16.31
CA TYR A 27 -2.60 5.27 -15.96
C TYR A 27 -1.35 4.43 -16.16
N ASN A 28 -0.90 3.78 -15.08
CA ASN A 28 0.33 2.98 -15.02
C ASN A 28 1.53 3.66 -15.70
N PRO A 29 1.85 4.91 -15.31
CA PRO A 29 2.93 5.65 -15.94
C PRO A 29 4.27 4.92 -15.79
N SER A 30 5.14 5.07 -16.79
CA SER A 30 6.50 4.54 -16.74
C SER A 30 7.33 5.25 -15.66
N PHE A 31 8.47 4.65 -15.27
CA PHE A 31 9.39 5.31 -14.34
C PHE A 31 9.92 6.64 -14.87
N GLU A 32 10.15 6.73 -16.17
CA GLU A 32 10.59 7.95 -16.83
C GLU A 32 9.51 9.04 -16.74
N GLN A 33 8.26 8.69 -17.05
CA GLN A 33 7.13 9.63 -16.89
C GLN A 33 6.96 10.07 -15.44
N LEU A 34 7.06 9.16 -14.48
CA LEU A 34 6.97 9.49 -13.05
C LEU A 34 8.11 10.40 -12.61
N PHE A 35 9.33 10.15 -13.10
CA PHE A 35 10.48 11.01 -12.82
C PHE A 35 10.25 12.43 -13.35
N ASP A 36 9.79 12.58 -14.58
CA ASP A 36 9.50 13.88 -15.18
C ASP A 36 8.40 14.63 -14.41
N GLU A 37 7.35 13.91 -13.99
CA GLU A 37 6.24 14.47 -13.25
C GLU A 37 6.60 14.89 -11.82
N GLU A 38 7.40 14.11 -11.08
CA GLU A 38 7.77 14.44 -9.70
C GLU A 38 8.88 15.48 -9.58
N THR A 39 9.62 15.73 -10.67
CA THR A 39 10.70 16.73 -10.72
C THR A 39 10.35 17.94 -11.57
N ALA A 40 9.11 18.02 -12.10
CA ALA A 40 8.66 19.08 -12.97
C ALA A 40 8.83 20.47 -12.35
N ASP A 41 9.15 21.46 -13.20
CA ASP A 41 9.20 22.84 -12.77
C ASP A 41 7.83 23.34 -12.30
N GLY A 42 7.82 24.12 -11.24
CA GLY A 42 6.59 24.69 -10.67
C GLY A 42 5.90 23.83 -9.60
N LEU A 43 6.43 22.63 -9.29
CA LEU A 43 5.99 21.87 -8.12
C LEU A 43 6.51 22.56 -6.85
N GLU A 44 5.63 22.69 -5.85
CA GLU A 44 5.93 23.33 -4.58
C GLU A 44 5.70 22.39 -3.38
N GLY A 45 6.37 22.68 -2.28
CA GLY A 45 6.16 21.99 -1.01
C GLY A 45 6.42 20.49 -1.10
N TYR A 46 5.49 19.70 -0.60
CA TYR A 46 5.63 18.24 -0.49
C TYR A 46 5.34 17.47 -1.80
N GLU A 47 5.00 18.16 -2.87
CA GLU A 47 4.82 17.53 -4.18
C GLU A 47 6.12 17.38 -4.94
N ARG A 48 7.10 18.22 -4.62
CA ARG A 48 8.35 18.32 -5.34
C ARG A 48 9.33 17.22 -4.94
N GLY A 49 9.76 16.44 -5.93
CA GLY A 49 10.94 15.58 -5.83
C GLY A 49 12.22 16.33 -6.20
N VAL A 50 13.29 16.07 -5.48
CA VAL A 50 14.61 16.66 -5.74
C VAL A 50 15.62 15.57 -6.06
N LEU A 51 16.24 15.65 -7.24
CA LEU A 51 17.27 14.71 -7.63
C LEU A 51 18.52 14.88 -6.75
N THR A 52 18.94 13.79 -6.12
CA THR A 52 20.17 13.75 -5.32
C THR A 52 21.40 13.51 -6.18
N SER A 53 22.58 13.74 -5.63
CA SER A 53 23.86 13.46 -6.30
C SER A 53 24.07 11.97 -6.62
N THR A 54 23.32 11.07 -5.99
CA THR A 54 23.35 9.62 -6.23
C THR A 54 22.32 9.15 -7.25
N GLY A 55 21.53 10.06 -7.83
CA GLY A 55 20.48 9.72 -8.79
C GLY A 55 19.14 9.29 -8.18
N ALA A 56 19.00 9.33 -6.86
CA ALA A 56 17.75 9.07 -6.18
C ALA A 56 16.92 10.36 -6.08
N ILE A 57 15.59 10.20 -5.98
CA ILE A 57 14.66 11.31 -5.71
C ILE A 57 14.45 11.43 -4.21
N ALA A 58 14.75 12.60 -3.67
CA ALA A 58 14.43 12.98 -2.30
C ALA A 58 13.10 13.72 -2.28
N VAL A 59 12.20 13.32 -1.39
CA VAL A 59 10.88 13.94 -1.18
C VAL A 59 10.70 14.34 0.27
N ASP A 60 9.99 15.43 0.50
CA ASP A 60 9.62 15.86 1.85
C ASP A 60 8.20 15.35 2.17
N THR A 61 8.07 14.65 3.28
CA THR A 61 6.77 14.14 3.78
C THR A 61 6.22 14.99 4.93
N GLY A 62 6.78 16.17 5.15
CA GLY A 62 6.38 17.11 6.20
C GLY A 62 6.57 16.55 7.60
N LYS A 63 5.58 16.75 8.45
CA LYS A 63 5.57 16.24 9.84
C LYS A 63 5.51 14.69 9.92
N PHE A 64 5.16 14.02 8.82
CA PHE A 64 4.99 12.56 8.79
C PHE A 64 6.26 11.86 8.31
N THR A 65 7.19 11.62 9.20
CA THR A 65 8.40 10.82 8.92
C THR A 65 8.19 9.32 9.08
N GLY A 66 6.98 8.91 9.37
CA GLY A 66 6.55 7.53 9.57
C GLY A 66 5.03 7.41 9.59
N ARG A 67 4.54 6.18 9.76
CA ARG A 67 3.11 5.91 9.88
C ARG A 67 2.52 6.54 11.14
N SER A 68 1.21 6.82 11.07
CA SER A 68 0.43 7.26 12.22
C SER A 68 -0.54 6.16 12.70
N PRO A 69 -0.09 5.19 13.54
CA PRO A 69 -0.94 4.08 13.99
C PRO A 69 -2.19 4.54 14.74
N LYS A 70 -2.10 5.68 15.43
CA LYS A 70 -3.21 6.25 16.19
C LYS A 70 -4.34 6.80 15.31
N ASP A 71 -4.06 7.06 14.03
CA ASP A 71 -5.01 7.60 13.05
C ASP A 71 -5.51 6.52 12.08
N LYS A 72 -5.34 5.24 12.45
CA LYS A 72 -5.84 4.10 11.69
C LYS A 72 -7.21 3.68 12.21
N TYR A 73 -8.16 3.50 11.27
CA TYR A 73 -9.55 3.15 11.57
C TYR A 73 -10.06 2.06 10.62
N ILE A 74 -10.97 1.23 11.11
CA ILE A 74 -11.60 0.18 10.31
C ILE A 74 -13.10 0.23 10.56
N VAL A 75 -13.91 0.13 9.51
CA VAL A 75 -15.37 0.05 9.65
C VAL A 75 -15.73 -1.23 10.38
N LYS A 76 -16.49 -1.11 11.47
CA LYS A 76 -17.01 -2.25 12.23
C LYS A 76 -18.40 -2.59 11.73
N ASP A 77 -18.48 -3.62 10.94
CA ASP A 77 -19.71 -4.14 10.33
C ASP A 77 -19.89 -5.64 10.62
N ASP A 78 -20.85 -6.28 9.97
CA ASP A 78 -21.14 -7.69 10.19
C ASP A 78 -20.03 -8.63 9.74
N VAL A 79 -19.18 -8.22 8.79
CA VAL A 79 -18.02 -8.98 8.30
C VAL A 79 -16.85 -8.88 9.27
N THR A 80 -16.58 -7.67 9.75
CA THR A 80 -15.37 -7.35 10.52
C THR A 80 -15.53 -7.55 12.03
N ARG A 81 -16.79 -7.50 12.53
CA ARG A 81 -17.10 -7.54 13.96
C ARG A 81 -16.44 -8.70 14.70
N ASP A 82 -16.52 -9.89 14.12
CA ASP A 82 -16.09 -11.14 14.76
C ASP A 82 -14.75 -11.68 14.17
N THR A 83 -14.21 -11.04 13.14
CA THR A 83 -13.00 -11.49 12.44
C THR A 83 -11.78 -10.62 12.73
N LEU A 84 -11.96 -9.46 13.34
CA LEU A 84 -10.89 -8.55 13.74
C LEU A 84 -10.73 -8.47 15.25
N TRP A 85 -9.51 -8.32 15.69
CA TRP A 85 -9.21 -7.93 17.07
C TRP A 85 -9.33 -6.42 17.21
N TRP A 86 -10.28 -5.98 18.01
CA TRP A 86 -10.56 -4.56 18.21
C TRP A 86 -9.79 -4.02 19.41
N ALA A 87 -9.37 -2.75 19.31
CA ALA A 87 -8.68 -2.05 20.38
C ALA A 87 -9.53 -1.91 21.66
N SER A 88 -10.86 -1.94 21.53
CA SER A 88 -11.80 -1.97 22.67
C SER A 88 -11.80 -3.28 23.44
N ASP A 89 -11.47 -4.40 22.79
CA ASP A 89 -11.68 -5.73 23.31
C ASP A 89 -10.38 -6.38 23.80
N THR A 90 -9.24 -5.96 23.24
CA THR A 90 -7.92 -6.54 23.56
C THR A 90 -6.86 -5.46 23.76
N ALA A 91 -6.03 -5.61 24.77
CA ALA A 91 -4.87 -4.75 24.96
C ALA A 91 -3.83 -4.93 23.84
N ASN A 92 -3.05 -3.90 23.58
CA ASN A 92 -1.89 -3.91 22.67
C ASN A 92 -2.22 -4.05 21.16
N ASN A 93 -3.38 -3.60 20.71
CA ASN A 93 -3.64 -3.38 19.28
C ASN A 93 -4.21 -1.99 19.04
N ASP A 94 -4.03 -1.47 17.82
CA ASP A 94 -4.47 -0.14 17.39
C ASP A 94 -5.63 -0.20 16.37
N ASN A 95 -6.38 -1.31 16.29
CA ASN A 95 -7.53 -1.43 15.40
C ASN A 95 -8.74 -0.71 15.99
N LYS A 96 -8.84 0.59 15.72
CA LYS A 96 -9.96 1.42 16.14
C LYS A 96 -11.12 1.27 15.18
N SER A 97 -12.32 1.12 15.72
CA SER A 97 -13.53 1.05 14.91
C SER A 97 -14.06 2.44 14.59
N ILE A 98 -14.64 2.56 13.40
CA ILE A 98 -15.56 3.63 12.99
C ILE A 98 -16.85 3.00 12.47
N ASP A 99 -17.92 3.76 12.47
CA ASP A 99 -19.16 3.36 11.85
C ASP A 99 -19.23 3.74 10.37
N GLN A 100 -20.28 3.26 9.69
CA GLN A 100 -20.48 3.53 8.27
C GLN A 100 -20.76 5.01 7.97
N ALA A 101 -21.34 5.78 8.92
CA ALA A 101 -21.62 7.18 8.71
C ALA A 101 -20.32 7.99 8.67
N VAL A 102 -19.42 7.76 9.63
CA VAL A 102 -18.07 8.37 9.64
C VAL A 102 -17.29 7.96 8.39
N TRP A 103 -17.36 6.68 7.99
CA TRP A 103 -16.73 6.22 6.75
C TRP A 103 -17.22 7.01 5.52
N ASN A 104 -18.53 7.21 5.38
CA ASN A 104 -19.11 7.93 4.26
C ASN A 104 -18.64 9.39 4.20
N ASP A 105 -18.50 10.06 5.35
CA ASP A 105 -18.00 11.42 5.43
C ASP A 105 -16.51 11.50 5.04
N LEU A 106 -15.69 10.55 5.52
CA LEU A 106 -14.28 10.45 5.12
C LEU A 106 -14.13 10.15 3.63
N ARG A 107 -14.94 9.25 3.10
CA ARG A 107 -14.98 8.92 1.66
C ARG A 107 -15.33 10.15 0.84
N SER A 108 -16.36 10.88 1.22
CA SER A 108 -16.77 12.11 0.55
C SER A 108 -15.64 13.15 0.55
N THR A 109 -14.93 13.28 1.66
CA THR A 109 -13.77 14.18 1.79
C THR A 109 -12.67 13.83 0.80
N VAL A 110 -12.27 12.56 0.70
CA VAL A 110 -11.22 12.12 -0.22
C VAL A 110 -11.69 12.19 -1.68
N VAL A 111 -12.91 11.75 -1.96
CA VAL A 111 -13.49 11.80 -3.32
C VAL A 111 -13.58 13.24 -3.83
N ASN A 112 -14.02 14.17 -2.99
CA ASN A 112 -14.07 15.61 -3.34
C ASN A 112 -12.66 16.16 -3.61
N GLN A 113 -11.65 15.74 -2.84
CA GLN A 113 -10.27 16.15 -3.06
C GLN A 113 -9.73 15.68 -4.40
N LEU A 114 -10.02 14.44 -4.78
CA LEU A 114 -9.52 13.83 -6.02
C LEU A 114 -10.31 14.26 -7.26
N SER A 115 -11.57 14.67 -7.10
CA SER A 115 -12.42 15.11 -8.23
C SER A 115 -11.92 16.42 -8.85
N GLY A 116 -12.02 16.52 -10.17
CA GLY A 116 -11.57 17.71 -10.92
C GLY A 116 -10.04 17.87 -10.95
N LYS A 117 -9.27 16.86 -10.62
CA LYS A 117 -7.80 16.90 -10.56
C LYS A 117 -7.17 16.08 -11.68
N ARG A 118 -5.87 16.33 -11.90
CA ARG A 118 -4.99 15.41 -12.58
C ARG A 118 -4.62 14.29 -11.61
N LEU A 119 -4.76 13.04 -12.04
CA LEU A 119 -4.61 11.88 -11.17
C LEU A 119 -3.61 10.87 -11.73
N PHE A 120 -2.93 10.20 -10.84
CA PHE A 120 -2.12 9.03 -11.13
C PHE A 120 -2.88 7.79 -10.66
N VAL A 121 -3.06 6.84 -11.57
CA VAL A 121 -3.72 5.57 -11.28
C VAL A 121 -2.72 4.45 -11.54
N VAL A 122 -2.44 3.67 -10.51
CA VAL A 122 -1.45 2.58 -10.58
C VAL A 122 -2.11 1.28 -10.16
N ASP A 123 -2.18 0.34 -11.09
CA ASP A 123 -2.65 -1.02 -10.87
C ASP A 123 -1.48 -1.94 -10.56
N THR A 124 -1.62 -2.74 -9.50
CA THR A 124 -0.54 -3.58 -8.97
C THR A 124 -1.08 -4.87 -8.39
N PHE A 125 -0.17 -5.81 -8.10
CA PHE A 125 -0.49 -6.94 -7.24
C PHE A 125 0.22 -6.83 -5.90
N CYS A 126 -0.52 -7.12 -4.82
CA CYS A 126 0.02 -7.30 -3.50
C CYS A 126 0.22 -8.79 -3.22
N GLY A 127 1.47 -9.23 -3.26
CA GLY A 127 1.86 -10.64 -3.19
C GLY A 127 2.45 -11.16 -4.51
N ALA A 128 3.43 -12.04 -4.43
CA ALA A 128 4.09 -12.63 -5.60
C ALA A 128 3.39 -13.91 -6.09
N ASN A 129 2.78 -14.67 -5.18
CA ASN A 129 2.09 -15.92 -5.53
C ASN A 129 0.72 -15.60 -6.15
N LYS A 130 0.51 -16.09 -7.37
CA LYS A 130 -0.72 -15.85 -8.16
C LYS A 130 -1.99 -16.34 -7.48
N ASP A 131 -1.92 -17.39 -6.67
CA ASP A 131 -3.10 -17.98 -6.00
C ASP A 131 -3.54 -17.17 -4.76
N THR A 132 -2.65 -16.37 -4.21
CA THR A 132 -2.89 -15.68 -2.92
C THR A 132 -2.76 -14.17 -3.00
N ARG A 133 -2.17 -13.63 -4.08
CA ARG A 133 -2.06 -12.18 -4.30
C ARG A 133 -3.44 -11.54 -4.45
N ILE A 134 -3.50 -10.26 -4.19
CA ILE A 134 -4.68 -9.43 -4.49
C ILE A 134 -4.32 -8.34 -5.49
N ALA A 135 -5.26 -8.02 -6.36
CA ALA A 135 -5.18 -6.91 -7.30
C ALA A 135 -5.54 -5.61 -6.58
N VAL A 136 -4.66 -4.61 -6.61
CA VAL A 136 -4.86 -3.36 -5.90
C VAL A 136 -4.69 -2.18 -6.85
N ARG A 137 -5.72 -1.35 -6.93
CA ARG A 137 -5.70 -0.07 -7.63
C ARG A 137 -5.43 1.06 -6.66
N PHE A 138 -4.44 1.87 -6.96
CA PHE A 138 -4.13 3.09 -6.23
C PHE A 138 -4.51 4.31 -7.06
N VAL A 139 -5.25 5.24 -6.46
CA VAL A 139 -5.63 6.53 -7.06
C VAL A 139 -5.09 7.64 -6.19
N MET A 140 -4.31 8.54 -6.77
CA MET A 140 -3.64 9.62 -6.06
C MET A 140 -3.36 10.84 -6.95
N GLU A 141 -3.09 11.99 -6.34
CA GLU A 141 -2.80 13.24 -7.04
C GLU A 141 -1.32 13.65 -7.00
N VAL A 142 -0.44 12.82 -6.42
CA VAL A 142 0.98 13.15 -6.22
C VAL A 142 1.87 12.14 -6.94
N ALA A 143 2.70 12.62 -7.85
CA ALA A 143 3.53 11.78 -8.73
C ALA A 143 4.49 10.87 -7.97
N TRP A 144 5.25 11.40 -6.99
CA TRP A 144 6.21 10.59 -6.25
C TRP A 144 5.54 9.50 -5.38
N GLN A 145 4.26 9.69 -5.00
CA GLN A 145 3.50 8.63 -4.32
C GLN A 145 3.15 7.50 -5.29
N ALA A 146 2.85 7.82 -6.54
CA ALA A 146 2.68 6.82 -7.60
C ALA A 146 4.00 6.09 -7.89
N HIS A 147 5.12 6.80 -7.95
CA HIS A 147 6.45 6.21 -8.08
C HIS A 147 6.76 5.28 -6.91
N PHE A 148 6.47 5.69 -5.67
CA PHE A 148 6.61 4.85 -4.48
C PHE A 148 5.80 3.55 -4.60
N VAL A 149 4.53 3.62 -5.01
CA VAL A 149 3.66 2.45 -5.18
C VAL A 149 4.21 1.52 -6.26
N THR A 150 4.62 2.07 -7.41
CA THR A 150 5.20 1.30 -8.53
C THR A 150 6.45 0.53 -8.12
N ASN A 151 7.23 1.06 -7.16
CA ASN A 151 8.40 0.39 -6.59
C ASN A 151 8.07 -0.63 -5.48
N MET A 152 6.94 -0.45 -4.79
CA MET A 152 6.63 -1.25 -3.60
C MET A 152 5.80 -2.49 -3.89
N PHE A 153 5.12 -2.55 -5.03
CA PHE A 153 4.19 -3.63 -5.38
C PHE A 153 4.62 -4.34 -6.67
N VAL A 154 4.06 -5.53 -6.89
CA VAL A 154 4.31 -6.27 -8.12
C VAL A 154 3.54 -5.61 -9.27
N ARG A 155 4.26 -5.27 -10.33
CA ARG A 155 3.66 -4.66 -11.53
C ARG A 155 3.04 -5.76 -12.39
N PRO A 156 1.79 -5.60 -12.83
CA PRO A 156 1.17 -6.49 -13.78
C PRO A 156 1.90 -6.47 -15.13
N SER A 157 1.88 -7.58 -15.85
CA SER A 157 2.26 -7.61 -17.26
C SER A 157 1.17 -6.94 -18.12
N GLU A 158 1.49 -6.63 -19.37
CA GLU A 158 0.51 -6.08 -20.33
C GLU A 158 -0.70 -7.01 -20.51
N GLU A 159 -0.46 -8.32 -20.54
CA GLU A 159 -1.51 -9.33 -20.62
C GLU A 159 -2.41 -9.31 -19.38
N GLU A 160 -1.81 -9.17 -18.19
CA GLU A 160 -2.56 -9.09 -16.92
C GLU A 160 -3.34 -7.78 -16.78
N LEU A 161 -2.88 -6.70 -17.42
CA LEU A 161 -3.60 -5.42 -17.45
C LEU A 161 -4.81 -5.41 -18.37
N ALA A 162 -4.84 -6.28 -19.41
CA ALA A 162 -5.95 -6.31 -20.37
C ALA A 162 -7.30 -6.66 -19.70
N ASP A 163 -7.28 -7.57 -18.71
CA ASP A 163 -8.45 -8.02 -17.96
C ASP A 163 -8.39 -7.63 -16.47
N TYR A 164 -7.64 -6.56 -16.14
CA TYR A 164 -7.40 -6.19 -14.75
C TYR A 164 -8.65 -5.68 -14.07
N THR A 165 -9.01 -6.34 -12.99
CA THR A 165 -10.07 -5.92 -12.07
C THR A 165 -9.51 -5.85 -10.65
N PRO A 166 -9.56 -4.72 -9.96
CA PRO A 166 -9.03 -4.61 -8.61
C PRO A 166 -9.88 -5.36 -7.60
N ASP A 167 -9.23 -6.16 -6.75
CA ASP A 167 -9.83 -6.74 -5.55
C ASP A 167 -9.98 -5.70 -4.43
N PHE A 168 -9.14 -4.67 -4.46
CA PHE A 168 -9.09 -3.63 -3.44
C PHE A 168 -8.65 -2.29 -4.04
N VAL A 169 -9.20 -1.20 -3.53
CA VAL A 169 -8.91 0.16 -4.03
C VAL A 169 -8.35 1.04 -2.91
N VAL A 170 -7.32 1.82 -3.22
CA VAL A 170 -6.74 2.80 -2.31
C VAL A 170 -6.94 4.19 -2.90
N LEU A 171 -7.72 5.03 -2.23
CA LEU A 171 -7.90 6.44 -2.57
C LEU A 171 -7.03 7.28 -1.63
N ASN A 172 -6.01 7.94 -2.18
CA ASN A 172 -5.07 8.73 -1.42
C ASN A 172 -5.26 10.23 -1.67
N GLY A 173 -5.97 10.89 -0.77
CA GLY A 173 -6.13 12.34 -0.73
C GLY A 173 -5.16 12.99 0.24
N ALA A 174 -3.85 12.83 0.04
CA ALA A 174 -2.81 13.33 0.94
C ALA A 174 -2.95 14.83 1.28
N LYS A 175 -3.53 15.62 0.38
CA LYS A 175 -3.69 17.07 0.51
C LYS A 175 -4.92 17.51 1.30
N THR A 176 -5.83 16.59 1.63
CA THR A 176 -7.04 16.90 2.41
C THR A 176 -7.00 16.30 3.80
N VAL A 177 -7.70 16.92 4.73
CA VAL A 177 -7.85 16.47 6.11
C VAL A 177 -9.32 16.39 6.49
N ASN A 178 -9.63 15.67 7.56
CA ASN A 178 -10.97 15.67 8.14
C ASN A 178 -11.13 16.83 9.13
N ALA A 179 -11.78 17.92 8.71
CA ALA A 179 -12.03 19.08 9.57
C ALA A 179 -12.93 18.73 10.79
N ASP A 180 -13.80 17.76 10.65
CA ASP A 180 -14.75 17.32 11.69
C ASP A 180 -14.23 16.14 12.54
N TRP A 181 -12.92 15.95 12.61
CA TRP A 181 -12.31 14.79 13.28
C TRP A 181 -12.75 14.60 14.74
N GLN A 182 -12.94 15.70 15.48
CA GLN A 182 -13.41 15.63 16.87
C GLN A 182 -14.85 15.13 16.97
N LYS A 183 -15.71 15.59 16.08
CA LYS A 183 -17.11 15.15 15.98
C LYS A 183 -17.21 13.68 15.61
N HIS A 184 -16.29 13.21 14.75
CA HIS A 184 -16.19 11.82 14.35
C HIS A 184 -15.48 10.92 15.38
N GLY A 185 -15.01 11.49 16.50
CA GLY A 185 -14.29 10.75 17.54
C GLY A 185 -12.92 10.25 17.11
N LEU A 186 -12.31 10.88 16.11
CA LEU A 186 -11.00 10.51 15.61
C LEU A 186 -9.88 11.15 16.46
N ASN A 187 -8.67 10.60 16.36
CA ASN A 187 -7.52 11.06 17.13
C ASN A 187 -6.93 12.37 16.62
N SER A 188 -7.02 12.62 15.33
CA SER A 188 -6.55 13.85 14.67
C SER A 188 -7.31 14.10 13.36
N GLU A 189 -7.00 15.20 12.71
CA GLU A 189 -7.51 15.57 11.40
C GLU A 189 -7.07 14.60 10.27
N ASN A 190 -5.95 13.87 10.49
CA ASN A 190 -5.43 12.90 9.54
C ASN A 190 -6.08 11.54 9.79
N PHE A 191 -6.23 10.77 8.73
CA PHE A 191 -6.84 9.45 8.84
C PHE A 191 -6.33 8.46 7.80
N VAL A 192 -6.29 7.20 8.21
CA VAL A 192 -6.13 6.04 7.35
C VAL A 192 -7.27 5.08 7.68
N ALA A 193 -8.31 5.09 6.86
CA ALA A 193 -9.53 4.35 7.12
C ALA A 193 -9.70 3.18 6.14
N PHE A 194 -10.24 2.07 6.63
CA PHE A 194 -10.51 0.87 5.85
C PHE A 194 -11.98 0.49 5.94
N ASN A 195 -12.58 0.18 4.80
CA ASN A 195 -13.83 -0.57 4.72
C ASN A 195 -13.53 -1.88 3.99
N LEU A 196 -13.50 -2.98 4.74
CA LEU A 196 -13.12 -4.29 4.18
C LEU A 196 -14.27 -4.91 3.37
N THR A 197 -15.50 -4.53 3.65
CA THR A 197 -16.71 -4.94 2.90
C THR A 197 -16.80 -4.20 1.57
N GLU A 198 -16.52 -2.88 1.56
CA GLU A 198 -16.43 -2.09 0.33
C GLU A 198 -15.08 -2.26 -0.40
N LYS A 199 -14.15 -3.02 0.20
CA LYS A 199 -12.81 -3.30 -0.35
C LYS A 199 -12.02 -2.01 -0.68
N MET A 200 -12.02 -1.07 0.25
CA MET A 200 -11.42 0.24 0.03
C MET A 200 -10.62 0.73 1.24
N GLN A 201 -9.51 1.43 0.95
CA GLN A 201 -8.74 2.22 1.90
C GLN A 201 -8.79 3.69 1.51
N LEU A 202 -9.00 4.56 2.49
CA LEU A 202 -8.93 6.01 2.35
C LEU A 202 -7.74 6.54 3.14
N ILE A 203 -6.99 7.47 2.56
CA ILE A 203 -5.92 8.19 3.23
C ILE A 203 -6.20 9.68 3.08
N GLY A 204 -6.17 10.41 4.20
CA GLY A 204 -6.28 11.86 4.23
C GLY A 204 -5.23 12.48 5.14
N GLY A 205 -4.62 13.58 4.70
CA GLY A 205 -3.67 14.41 5.44
C GLY A 205 -2.30 13.82 5.68
N SER A 206 -2.03 12.59 5.27
CA SER A 206 -0.71 11.96 5.41
C SER A 206 0.04 11.96 4.08
N TRP A 207 1.21 12.59 4.08
CA TRP A 207 2.12 12.56 2.93
C TRP A 207 3.03 11.34 2.93
N TYR A 208 3.07 10.57 4.02
CA TYR A 208 3.93 9.41 4.14
C TYR A 208 3.46 8.24 3.27
N GLY A 209 4.14 7.96 2.16
CA GLY A 209 3.79 6.89 1.22
C GLY A 209 3.69 5.49 1.85
N GLY A 210 4.37 5.27 2.97
CA GLY A 210 4.30 4.01 3.72
C GLY A 210 2.92 3.66 4.28
N GLU A 211 1.96 4.60 4.33
CA GLU A 211 0.57 4.29 4.71
C GLU A 211 -0.10 3.39 3.66
N MET A 212 0.12 3.62 2.36
CA MET A 212 -0.37 2.77 1.29
C MET A 212 0.21 1.35 1.39
N LYS A 213 1.55 1.24 1.54
CA LYS A 213 2.24 -0.04 1.66
C LYS A 213 1.78 -0.83 2.88
N LYS A 214 1.78 -0.18 4.05
CA LYS A 214 1.43 -0.85 5.31
C LYS A 214 -0.06 -1.10 5.46
N GLY A 215 -0.89 -0.32 4.76
CA GLY A 215 -2.30 -0.62 4.63
C GLY A 215 -2.51 -1.98 3.98
N MET A 216 -1.90 -2.21 2.83
CA MET A 216 -1.98 -3.49 2.12
C MET A 216 -1.31 -4.63 2.87
N PHE A 217 -0.20 -4.37 3.57
CA PHE A 217 0.38 -5.35 4.47
C PHE A 217 -0.61 -5.76 5.59
N GLY A 218 -1.31 -4.79 6.20
CA GLY A 218 -2.35 -5.06 7.18
C GLY A 218 -3.52 -5.84 6.60
N LEU A 219 -3.96 -5.51 5.39
CA LEU A 219 -5.01 -6.22 4.67
C LEU A 219 -4.62 -7.68 4.40
N MET A 220 -3.39 -7.95 3.94
CA MET A 220 -2.92 -9.32 3.72
C MET A 220 -2.83 -10.11 5.04
N ASN A 221 -2.42 -9.47 6.15
CA ASN A 221 -2.44 -10.10 7.47
C ASN A 221 -3.86 -10.40 7.99
N TYR A 222 -4.88 -9.77 7.44
CA TYR A 222 -6.27 -10.10 7.71
C TYR A 222 -6.76 -11.23 6.79
N LEU A 223 -6.53 -11.10 5.47
CA LEU A 223 -7.09 -12.02 4.48
C LEU A 223 -6.46 -13.42 4.48
N LEU A 224 -5.12 -13.50 4.61
CA LEU A 224 -4.41 -14.77 4.53
C LEU A 224 -4.78 -15.75 5.64
N PRO A 225 -4.85 -15.35 6.93
CA PRO A 225 -5.29 -16.25 7.99
C PRO A 225 -6.71 -16.78 7.79
N LEU A 226 -7.62 -15.98 7.24
CA LEU A 226 -8.99 -16.42 6.91
C LEU A 226 -9.01 -17.49 5.82
N ARG A 227 -7.95 -17.58 5.02
CA ARG A 227 -7.73 -18.62 4.00
C ARG A 227 -6.88 -19.79 4.54
N GLY A 228 -6.58 -19.84 5.84
CA GLY A 228 -5.73 -20.87 6.47
C GLY A 228 -4.24 -20.72 6.15
N ILE A 229 -3.78 -19.54 5.72
CA ILE A 229 -2.39 -19.24 5.39
C ILE A 229 -1.77 -18.41 6.49
N ALA A 230 -0.66 -18.87 7.07
CA ALA A 230 0.07 -18.11 8.08
C ALA A 230 0.70 -16.87 7.44
N SER A 231 0.38 -15.70 7.97
CA SER A 231 0.96 -14.42 7.60
C SER A 231 1.93 -13.96 8.69
N MET A 232 3.13 -13.53 8.29
CA MET A 232 4.15 -13.14 9.26
C MET A 232 5.07 -12.04 8.73
N HIS A 233 5.61 -11.27 9.66
CA HIS A 233 6.62 -10.25 9.40
C HIS A 233 7.99 -10.81 9.77
N CYS A 234 8.68 -11.39 8.81
CA CYS A 234 9.92 -12.13 9.03
C CYS A 234 10.93 -11.90 7.90
N SER A 235 12.13 -12.43 8.04
CA SER A 235 13.05 -12.68 6.93
C SER A 235 12.96 -14.15 6.55
N ALA A 236 13.12 -14.45 5.27
CA ALA A 236 13.13 -15.80 4.77
C ALA A 236 14.35 -16.02 3.87
N ASN A 237 14.91 -17.21 3.94
CA ASN A 237 16.02 -17.68 3.13
C ASN A 237 15.64 -19.00 2.47
N VAL A 238 16.04 -19.17 1.21
CA VAL A 238 15.93 -20.46 0.52
C VAL A 238 17.33 -20.99 0.29
N GLY A 239 17.62 -22.17 0.78
CA GLY A 239 18.89 -22.87 0.59
C GLY A 239 19.01 -23.49 -0.81
N GLU A 240 20.22 -23.99 -1.16
CA GLU A 240 20.49 -24.64 -2.44
C GLU A 240 19.65 -25.89 -2.67
N ASP A 241 19.32 -26.61 -1.60
CA ASP A 241 18.45 -27.80 -1.61
C ASP A 241 16.95 -27.47 -1.64
N GLY A 242 16.59 -26.17 -1.73
CA GLY A 242 15.21 -25.71 -1.73
C GLY A 242 14.55 -25.67 -0.35
N ASP A 243 15.31 -25.92 0.71
CA ASP A 243 14.87 -25.74 2.09
C ASP A 243 14.66 -24.25 2.41
N THR A 244 13.72 -23.96 3.31
CA THR A 244 13.40 -22.58 3.67
C THR A 244 13.60 -22.32 5.15
N ALA A 245 14.44 -21.35 5.48
CA ALA A 245 14.62 -20.85 6.83
C ALA A 245 13.87 -19.54 7.04
N ILE A 246 13.15 -19.42 8.16
CA ILE A 246 12.41 -18.21 8.53
C ILE A 246 13.03 -17.63 9.80
N PHE A 247 13.33 -16.32 9.76
CA PHE A 247 13.91 -15.60 10.86
C PHE A 247 12.88 -14.63 11.45
N LEU A 248 12.32 -14.98 12.57
CA LEU A 248 11.45 -14.12 13.37
C LEU A 248 12.29 -13.46 14.45
N ALA A 249 12.56 -12.17 14.32
CA ALA A 249 13.32 -11.44 15.31
C ALA A 249 12.78 -10.04 15.52
N CYS A 250 12.96 -9.54 16.74
CA CYS A 250 12.65 -8.14 17.03
C CYS A 250 13.52 -7.24 16.17
N LEU A 251 12.91 -6.31 15.47
CA LEU A 251 13.48 -5.46 14.41
C LEU A 251 14.82 -4.78 14.75
N VAL A 252 15.15 -4.64 16.02
CA VAL A 252 16.36 -3.95 16.50
C VAL A 252 17.64 -4.78 16.38
N LEU A 253 17.54 -6.11 16.40
CA LEU A 253 18.72 -6.99 16.48
C LEU A 253 19.19 -7.55 15.13
N VAL A 254 18.29 -7.66 14.13
CA VAL A 254 18.60 -8.34 12.86
C VAL A 254 19.30 -7.42 11.85
N LYS A 255 19.10 -6.12 11.94
CA LYS A 255 19.69 -5.16 10.97
C LYS A 255 21.21 -5.00 11.03
N GLN A 256 21.88 -5.48 12.05
CA GLN A 256 23.29 -5.14 12.29
C GLN A 256 24.31 -6.28 12.26
N ARG A 257 23.92 -7.56 12.18
CA ARG A 257 24.88 -8.63 12.45
C ARG A 257 24.87 -9.87 11.55
N PHE A 258 24.17 -9.90 10.44
CA PHE A 258 24.41 -10.97 9.48
C PHE A 258 25.33 -10.43 8.37
N PRO A 259 26.61 -10.85 8.34
CA PRO A 259 27.43 -10.59 7.18
C PRO A 259 26.78 -11.25 5.97
N LEU A 260 26.76 -10.55 4.84
CA LEU A 260 26.51 -11.14 3.54
C LEU A 260 27.38 -12.39 3.42
N ILE A 261 26.83 -13.56 3.56
CA ILE A 261 27.48 -14.79 3.16
C ILE A 261 27.43 -14.74 1.63
N ALA A 262 28.56 -14.40 1.06
CA ALA A 262 28.79 -14.40 -0.37
C ALA A 262 28.85 -15.85 -0.80
N SER A 263 27.77 -16.38 -1.30
CA SER A 263 27.63 -17.44 -2.30
C SER A 263 26.16 -17.94 -2.32
N ASP A 264 25.49 -17.65 -3.40
CA ASP A 264 24.32 -18.34 -3.95
C ASP A 264 23.04 -18.49 -3.10
N VAL A 265 22.86 -17.65 -2.10
CA VAL A 265 21.66 -17.64 -1.26
C VAL A 265 20.88 -16.36 -1.50
N LEU A 266 19.68 -16.48 -2.05
CA LEU A 266 18.75 -15.37 -2.16
C LEU A 266 18.24 -14.99 -0.76
N LEU A 267 18.90 -14.03 -0.13
CA LEU A 267 18.44 -13.45 1.14
C LEU A 267 17.28 -12.50 0.85
N VAL A 268 16.06 -12.95 0.96
CA VAL A 268 14.89 -12.08 0.96
C VAL A 268 14.72 -11.49 2.37
N THR A 269 15.50 -10.47 2.67
CA THR A 269 15.29 -9.68 3.88
C THR A 269 14.05 -8.82 3.67
N MET A 270 12.97 -9.13 4.35
CA MET A 270 11.80 -8.26 4.48
C MET A 270 12.13 -7.08 5.40
N SER A 271 13.19 -6.35 5.07
CA SER A 271 13.55 -5.07 5.65
C SER A 271 12.69 -3.97 5.02
N MET A 272 12.34 -2.97 5.77
CA MET A 272 11.40 -1.89 5.45
C MET A 272 11.79 -0.99 4.26
N VAL A 273 12.73 -1.38 3.42
CA VAL A 273 13.12 -0.65 2.21
C VAL A 273 13.18 -1.67 1.08
N GLY A 274 12.23 -1.61 0.17
CA GLY A 274 12.22 -2.41 -1.07
C GLY A 274 11.59 -3.80 -0.91
N MET A 275 10.38 -3.86 -0.38
CA MET A 275 9.63 -5.10 -0.31
C MET A 275 8.79 -5.31 -1.55
N MET A 276 9.29 -6.12 -2.47
CA MET A 276 8.37 -7.04 -3.14
C MET A 276 7.74 -7.85 -2.01
N MET A 277 6.44 -7.70 -1.76
CA MET A 277 5.73 -8.59 -0.85
C MET A 277 5.67 -9.98 -1.48
N ALA A 278 6.75 -10.74 -1.32
CA ALA A 278 6.72 -12.16 -1.57
C ALA A 278 5.82 -12.76 -0.49
N CYS A 279 4.60 -13.08 -0.82
CA CYS A 279 3.78 -13.96 -0.02
C CYS A 279 4.31 -15.37 -0.26
N LEU A 280 5.25 -15.82 0.58
CA LEU A 280 5.68 -17.20 0.62
C LEU A 280 4.52 -18.00 1.19
N THR A 281 3.89 -18.82 0.36
CA THR A 281 3.00 -19.87 0.84
C THR A 281 3.85 -20.98 1.44
N LEU A 282 4.16 -20.87 2.71
CA LEU A 282 4.85 -21.93 3.45
C LEU A 282 3.84 -23.02 3.80
N ARG A 283 3.95 -24.18 3.15
CA ARG A 283 3.47 -25.40 3.77
C ARG A 283 4.40 -25.69 4.94
N VAL A 284 3.93 -25.46 6.15
CA VAL A 284 4.62 -25.94 7.35
C VAL A 284 4.58 -27.45 7.34
N VAL A 285 5.65 -28.08 6.88
CA VAL A 285 5.86 -29.50 7.09
C VAL A 285 6.35 -29.63 8.54
N VAL A 286 5.43 -29.97 9.43
CA VAL A 286 5.79 -30.38 10.79
C VAL A 286 6.53 -31.72 10.63
N MET A 287 7.86 -31.70 10.76
CA MET A 287 8.62 -32.93 10.89
C MET A 287 8.25 -33.62 12.20
N PRO A 288 7.90 -34.92 12.19
CA PRO A 288 7.74 -35.65 13.43
C PRO A 288 9.08 -35.67 14.17
N LYS A 289 9.04 -35.45 15.48
CA LYS A 289 10.21 -35.63 16.36
C LYS A 289 10.71 -37.06 16.21
N PRO A 290 12.05 -37.29 16.22
CA PRO A 290 12.62 -38.63 16.25
C PRO A 290 12.24 -39.41 17.50
#